data_d8fa8827f31639f99208b7d3f3a6fcda
#
_entry.id   d8fa8827f31639f99208b7d3f3a6fcda
#
_cell.length_a   1.000
_cell.length_b   1.000
_cell.length_c   1.000
_cell.angle_alpha   90.00
_cell.angle_beta   90.00
_cell.angle_gamma   90.00
#
_symmetry.space_group_name_H-M   'P 1'
#
loop_
_entity.id
_entity.type
_entity.pdbx_description
1 polymer ?
#
loop_
_entity_poly.entity_id
_entity_poly.type
_entity_poly.pdbx_seq_one_letter_code
_entity_poly.pdbx_strand_id
1 'polypeptide(L)'
;MTTRRQFGLAAASLLAAPTLLKAQANNKIILGQSAAFTGPAAELGIQFHQGARLWFDQVNAQGGIAGKTIEIKTLDDGYEPDRCAANTQKLIAEDVFALFGYIGTPTSLAALPLLSKAQVPFIAPFTGAMGLREPFNKQVFHLRASYNDETALIVRQLTNLGLKKIAVFYQNDAYGKAGLDGVTLALDKLGLKPVAQATVERNSVDVAAAVRTINAAAPDAVVQISAYKSCAAYIRAARAAGFGGTFFNVSFVGTQALADELGKEGAGVVVSQVMPSPYYPARQIAREFADAVRKAGNVQANFSSMEGYLAAKVVSEGLKRAGTRMNSREGLIQGIEAIGSQSLGGFQVNFSAGNHVASGFVELSMLTGDGRVRT
;
A
#
# COMPACT_ATOMS: atom_id res chain seq x y z
N MET A 1 5.62 72.90 -23.67
CA MET A 1 4.22 72.49 -23.97
C MET A 1 4.18 71.00 -24.22
N THR A 2 3.95 70.24 -23.18
CA THR A 2 3.86 68.78 -23.20
C THR A 2 2.39 68.39 -23.28
N THR A 3 2.05 67.70 -24.35
CA THR A 3 0.67 67.38 -24.77
C THR A 3 0.05 66.25 -23.90
N ARG A 4 -1.20 66.46 -23.54
CA ARG A 4 -2.10 65.60 -22.70
C ARG A 4 -2.37 64.19 -23.23
N ARG A 5 -1.61 63.66 -24.21
CA ARG A 5 -1.86 62.36 -24.84
C ARG A 5 -0.96 61.19 -24.40
N GLN A 6 -0.03 61.41 -23.47
CA GLN A 6 0.91 60.35 -23.04
C GLN A 6 0.56 59.71 -21.68
N PHE A 7 -0.54 60.10 -21.01
CA PHE A 7 -0.95 59.53 -19.72
C PHE A 7 -1.97 58.38 -19.82
N GLY A 8 -2.43 58.07 -21.02
CA GLY A 8 -3.48 57.04 -21.22
C GLY A 8 -3.00 55.60 -21.40
N LEU A 9 -1.70 55.33 -21.59
CA LEU A 9 -1.18 53.99 -21.92
C LEU A 9 -0.49 53.28 -20.76
N ALA A 10 -0.27 53.94 -19.61
CA ALA A 10 0.38 53.31 -18.45
C ALA A 10 -0.60 52.67 -17.45
N ALA A 11 -1.92 52.92 -17.57
CA ALA A 11 -2.93 52.41 -16.62
C ALA A 11 -3.56 51.08 -17.04
N ALA A 12 -3.33 50.56 -18.26
CA ALA A 12 -3.94 49.35 -18.75
C ALA A 12 -3.13 48.06 -18.43
N SER A 13 -1.87 48.19 -17.99
CA SER A 13 -0.98 47.03 -17.75
C SER A 13 -1.03 46.45 -16.33
N LEU A 14 -1.73 47.11 -15.38
CA LEU A 14 -1.77 46.69 -13.96
C LEU A 14 -3.00 45.84 -13.58
N LEU A 15 -3.96 45.64 -14.49
CA LEU A 15 -5.17 44.85 -14.22
C LEU A 15 -5.11 43.40 -14.70
N ALA A 16 -4.03 42.97 -15.40
CA ALA A 16 -3.90 41.60 -15.89
C ALA A 16 -3.11 40.65 -14.95
N ALA A 17 -2.47 41.16 -13.91
CA ALA A 17 -1.63 40.35 -13.01
C ALA A 17 -2.39 39.41 -12.06
N PRO A 18 -3.61 39.69 -11.56
CA PRO A 18 -4.26 38.76 -10.62
C PRO A 18 -4.89 37.53 -11.27
N THR A 19 -5.12 37.51 -12.59
CA THR A 19 -5.72 36.37 -13.28
C THR A 19 -4.71 35.25 -13.60
N LEU A 20 -3.44 35.59 -13.80
CA LEU A 20 -2.38 34.59 -14.02
C LEU A 20 -2.01 33.81 -12.76
N LEU A 21 -2.05 34.43 -11.58
CA LEU A 21 -1.78 33.77 -10.30
C LEU A 21 -2.91 32.80 -9.88
N LYS A 22 -4.18 33.11 -10.21
CA LYS A 22 -5.31 32.19 -9.98
C LYS A 22 -5.32 31.00 -10.95
N ALA A 23 -4.83 31.18 -12.19
CA ALA A 23 -4.71 30.09 -13.15
C ALA A 23 -3.64 29.06 -12.75
N GLN A 24 -2.56 29.48 -12.08
CA GLN A 24 -1.53 28.58 -11.57
C GLN A 24 -1.98 27.73 -10.38
N ALA A 25 -2.90 28.24 -9.53
CA ALA A 25 -3.43 27.47 -8.39
C ALA A 25 -4.36 26.32 -8.80
N ASN A 26 -4.92 26.34 -10.02
CA ASN A 26 -5.85 25.33 -10.54
C ASN A 26 -5.18 24.21 -11.36
N ASN A 27 -3.84 24.24 -11.50
CA ASN A 27 -3.11 23.28 -12.36
C ASN A 27 -2.51 22.10 -11.58
N LYS A 28 -2.92 21.88 -10.34
CA LYS A 28 -2.42 20.79 -9.52
C LYS A 28 -3.56 19.91 -8.99
N ILE A 29 -3.32 18.62 -8.99
CA ILE A 29 -4.12 17.63 -8.29
C ILE A 29 -3.30 17.20 -7.07
N ILE A 30 -3.78 17.52 -5.86
CA ILE A 30 -3.08 17.22 -4.62
C ILE A 30 -3.70 16.00 -3.98
N LEU A 31 -2.91 14.94 -3.85
CA LEU A 31 -3.27 13.72 -3.12
C LEU A 31 -2.71 13.82 -1.70
N GLY A 32 -3.53 13.50 -0.69
CA GLY A 32 -3.10 13.46 0.70
C GLY A 32 -2.65 12.06 1.10
N GLN A 33 -1.47 11.93 1.70
CA GLN A 33 -0.94 10.68 2.21
C GLN A 33 -0.56 10.82 3.68
N SER A 34 -1.23 10.04 4.56
CA SER A 34 -0.76 9.77 5.91
C SER A 34 -0.17 8.37 5.94
N ALA A 35 1.09 8.25 6.32
CA ALA A 35 1.81 6.98 6.30
C ALA A 35 2.94 6.96 7.33
N ALA A 36 3.44 5.79 7.65
CA ALA A 36 4.64 5.64 8.45
C ALA A 36 5.85 6.07 7.62
N PHE A 37 6.44 7.22 7.92
CA PHE A 37 7.73 7.70 7.38
C PHE A 37 8.82 7.67 8.45
N THR A 38 8.44 7.44 9.71
CA THR A 38 9.33 7.23 10.86
C THR A 38 8.89 5.99 11.65
N GLY A 39 9.75 5.54 12.57
CA GLY A 39 9.45 4.41 13.46
C GLY A 39 9.69 3.03 12.84
N PRO A 40 9.27 1.95 13.54
CA PRO A 40 9.57 0.56 13.16
C PRO A 40 8.95 0.09 11.84
N ALA A 41 7.91 0.75 11.34
CA ALA A 41 7.23 0.42 10.09
C ALA A 41 7.56 1.39 8.93
N ALA A 42 8.55 2.27 9.09
CA ALA A 42 8.84 3.38 8.17
C ALA A 42 9.09 2.94 6.72
N GLU A 43 9.80 1.83 6.51
CA GLU A 43 10.12 1.35 5.16
C GLU A 43 8.87 1.07 4.31
N LEU A 44 7.74 0.70 4.92
CA LEU A 44 6.49 0.46 4.18
C LEU A 44 5.98 1.75 3.53
N GLY A 45 5.95 2.85 4.28
CA GLY A 45 5.53 4.16 3.78
C GLY A 45 6.53 4.74 2.79
N ILE A 46 7.81 4.69 3.11
CA ILE A 46 8.90 5.22 2.27
C ILE A 46 8.89 4.53 0.91
N GLN A 47 8.92 3.21 0.88
CA GLN A 47 9.00 2.42 -0.36
C GLN A 47 7.74 2.59 -1.23
N PHE A 48 6.53 2.55 -0.64
CA PHE A 48 5.30 2.81 -1.37
C PHE A 48 5.29 4.22 -1.98
N HIS A 49 5.62 5.24 -1.19
CA HIS A 49 5.68 6.63 -1.63
C HIS A 49 6.67 6.82 -2.78
N GLN A 50 7.88 6.27 -2.65
CA GLN A 50 8.90 6.33 -3.71
C GLN A 50 8.39 5.71 -5.01
N GLY A 51 7.74 4.54 -4.94
CA GLY A 51 7.15 3.90 -6.10
C GLY A 51 6.08 4.76 -6.78
N ALA A 52 5.18 5.37 -6.01
CA ALA A 52 4.16 6.26 -6.54
C ALA A 52 4.76 7.50 -7.22
N ARG A 53 5.79 8.07 -6.62
CA ARG A 53 6.51 9.21 -7.19
C ARG A 53 7.18 8.89 -8.51
N LEU A 54 7.77 7.72 -8.68
CA LEU A 54 8.36 7.31 -9.97
C LEU A 54 7.37 7.49 -11.13
N TRP A 55 6.11 7.12 -10.92
CA TRP A 55 5.09 7.28 -11.95
C TRP A 55 4.60 8.71 -12.09
N PHE A 56 4.26 9.38 -10.99
CA PHE A 56 3.73 10.75 -11.05
C PHE A 56 4.77 11.74 -11.58
N ASP A 57 6.04 11.62 -11.19
CA ASP A 57 7.12 12.47 -11.70
C ASP A 57 7.29 12.29 -13.22
N GLN A 58 7.16 11.05 -13.73
CA GLN A 58 7.17 10.80 -15.18
C GLN A 58 5.96 11.43 -15.90
N VAL A 59 4.76 11.30 -15.34
CA VAL A 59 3.54 11.92 -15.89
C VAL A 59 3.66 13.45 -15.88
N ASN A 60 4.14 14.02 -14.79
CA ASN A 60 4.33 15.45 -14.64
C ASN A 60 5.36 16.02 -15.63
N ALA A 61 6.47 15.30 -15.87
CA ALA A 61 7.48 15.67 -16.85
C ALA A 61 6.95 15.68 -18.29
N GLN A 62 5.86 14.93 -18.57
CA GLN A 62 5.16 14.92 -19.86
C GLN A 62 4.03 15.96 -19.97
N GLY A 63 3.95 16.90 -19.01
CA GLY A 63 2.92 17.95 -18.98
C GLY A 63 1.69 17.60 -18.14
N GLY A 64 1.74 16.51 -17.36
CA GLY A 64 0.66 16.09 -16.49
C GLY A 64 -0.52 15.45 -17.23
N ILE A 65 -1.69 15.43 -16.59
CA ILE A 65 -2.94 14.93 -17.19
C ILE A 65 -3.82 16.15 -17.52
N ALA A 66 -4.09 16.34 -18.80
CA ALA A 66 -4.79 17.53 -19.31
C ALA A 66 -4.20 18.86 -18.77
N GLY A 67 -2.87 18.95 -18.72
CA GLY A 67 -2.13 20.13 -18.26
C GLY A 67 -2.06 20.27 -16.72
N LYS A 68 -2.52 19.29 -15.96
CA LYS A 68 -2.44 19.30 -14.48
C LYS A 68 -1.37 18.35 -13.99
N THR A 69 -0.53 18.83 -13.08
CA THR A 69 0.44 18.00 -12.36
C THR A 69 -0.20 17.33 -11.15
N ILE A 70 0.34 16.17 -10.76
CA ILE A 70 -0.11 15.40 -9.60
C ILE A 70 0.97 15.50 -8.53
N GLU A 71 0.59 15.90 -7.33
CA GLU A 71 1.49 16.01 -6.18
C GLU A 71 0.96 15.19 -5.00
N ILE A 72 1.85 14.58 -4.23
CA ILE A 72 1.50 13.88 -2.99
C ILE A 72 1.93 14.76 -1.81
N LYS A 73 0.96 15.21 -1.01
CA LYS A 73 1.21 15.87 0.28
C LYS A 73 1.29 14.80 1.36
N THR A 74 2.46 14.65 1.96
CA THR A 74 2.74 13.62 2.97
C THR A 74 2.66 14.16 4.39
N LEU A 75 2.11 13.35 5.29
CA LEU A 75 2.16 13.53 6.73
C LEU A 75 2.58 12.23 7.39
N ASP A 76 3.52 12.29 8.31
CA ASP A 76 3.98 11.11 9.06
C ASP A 76 3.03 10.77 10.19
N ASP A 77 2.57 9.52 10.22
CA ASP A 77 1.77 9.00 11.34
C ASP A 77 2.54 7.99 12.23
N GLY A 78 3.75 7.57 11.81
CA GLY A 78 4.54 6.57 12.55
C GLY A 78 3.82 5.24 12.76
N TYR A 79 2.83 4.94 11.91
CA TYR A 79 1.95 3.78 12.02
C TYR A 79 1.04 3.82 13.26
N GLU A 80 0.66 5.02 13.73
CA GLU A 80 -0.23 5.23 14.87
C GLU A 80 -1.61 5.73 14.43
N PRO A 81 -2.73 5.02 14.76
CA PRO A 81 -4.07 5.35 14.30
C PRO A 81 -4.53 6.75 14.68
N ASP A 82 -4.25 7.21 15.91
CA ASP A 82 -4.66 8.53 16.37
C ASP A 82 -3.95 9.64 15.60
N ARG A 83 -2.65 9.47 15.29
CA ARG A 83 -1.90 10.40 14.46
C ARG A 83 -2.43 10.39 13.02
N CYS A 84 -2.75 9.22 12.49
CA CYS A 84 -3.35 9.07 11.15
C CYS A 84 -4.72 9.77 11.08
N ALA A 85 -5.57 9.64 12.09
CA ALA A 85 -6.86 10.33 12.16
C ALA A 85 -6.66 11.87 12.18
N ALA A 86 -5.74 12.38 12.99
CA ALA A 86 -5.41 13.81 13.03
C ALA A 86 -4.87 14.31 11.69
N ASN A 87 -3.96 13.56 11.06
CA ASN A 87 -3.44 13.86 9.74
C ASN A 87 -4.56 13.87 8.68
N THR A 88 -5.49 12.92 8.76
CA THR A 88 -6.63 12.83 7.84
C THR A 88 -7.53 14.05 7.96
N GLN A 89 -7.86 14.49 9.19
CA GLN A 89 -8.63 15.72 9.42
C GLN A 89 -7.94 16.93 8.79
N LYS A 90 -6.61 17.05 8.99
CA LYS A 90 -5.82 18.14 8.42
C LYS A 90 -5.84 18.12 6.89
N LEU A 91 -5.60 16.96 6.27
CA LEU A 91 -5.61 16.80 4.81
C LEU A 91 -7.00 17.15 4.22
N ILE A 92 -8.09 16.73 4.88
CA ILE A 92 -9.46 17.05 4.48
C ILE A 92 -9.70 18.56 4.60
N ALA A 93 -9.27 19.20 5.69
CA ALA A 93 -9.42 20.65 5.90
C ALA A 93 -8.62 21.49 4.87
N GLU A 94 -7.52 20.96 4.36
CA GLU A 94 -6.70 21.55 3.30
C GLU A 94 -7.22 21.23 1.89
N ASP A 95 -8.40 20.61 1.79
CA ASP A 95 -9.12 20.28 0.55
C ASP A 95 -8.29 19.44 -0.44
N VAL A 96 -7.54 18.45 0.06
CA VAL A 96 -6.87 17.50 -0.83
C VAL A 96 -7.89 16.80 -1.75
N PHE A 97 -7.49 16.52 -2.98
CA PHE A 97 -8.38 15.98 -4.00
C PHE A 97 -8.83 14.55 -3.68
N ALA A 98 -7.91 13.72 -3.19
CA ALA A 98 -8.16 12.36 -2.72
C ALA A 98 -7.14 11.99 -1.65
N LEU A 99 -7.46 11.01 -0.80
CA LEU A 99 -6.51 10.33 0.08
C LEU A 99 -5.87 9.17 -0.70
N PHE A 100 -4.58 8.92 -0.48
CA PHE A 100 -3.81 8.00 -1.31
C PHE A 100 -2.76 7.24 -0.49
N GLY A 101 -2.72 5.91 -0.63
CA GLY A 101 -1.59 5.10 -0.18
C GLY A 101 -1.30 5.17 1.32
N TYR A 102 -2.32 5.22 2.16
CA TYR A 102 -2.15 5.10 3.62
C TYR A 102 -1.64 3.72 3.98
N ILE A 103 -0.78 3.64 4.99
CA ILE A 103 -0.14 2.39 5.37
C ILE A 103 -0.85 1.77 6.57
N GLY A 104 -1.42 0.58 6.36
CA GLY A 104 -1.90 -0.32 7.40
C GLY A 104 -3.39 -0.30 7.68
N THR A 105 -3.84 -1.37 8.33
CA THR A 105 -5.25 -1.57 8.69
C THR A 105 -5.72 -0.62 9.78
N PRO A 106 -5.06 -0.52 10.95
CA PRO A 106 -5.56 0.31 12.05
C PRO A 106 -5.59 1.80 11.67
N THR A 107 -4.60 2.29 10.95
CA THR A 107 -4.52 3.67 10.44
C THR A 107 -5.60 3.96 9.39
N SER A 108 -5.80 3.06 8.43
CA SER A 108 -6.83 3.21 7.39
C SER A 108 -8.25 3.14 7.97
N LEU A 109 -8.49 2.27 8.97
CA LEU A 109 -9.78 2.22 9.68
C LEU A 109 -10.05 3.49 10.50
N ALA A 110 -9.02 4.10 11.09
CA ALA A 110 -9.17 5.38 11.80
C ALA A 110 -9.52 6.53 10.86
N ALA A 111 -9.05 6.49 9.60
CA ALA A 111 -9.38 7.47 8.58
C ALA A 111 -10.79 7.27 7.97
N LEU A 112 -11.31 6.03 7.94
CA LEU A 112 -12.51 5.65 7.20
C LEU A 112 -13.77 6.49 7.54
N PRO A 113 -14.14 6.71 8.82
CA PRO A 113 -15.31 7.54 9.14
C PRO A 113 -15.13 9.01 8.72
N LEU A 114 -13.92 9.53 8.77
CA LEU A 114 -13.60 10.92 8.41
C LEU A 114 -13.75 11.16 6.92
N LEU A 115 -13.15 10.30 6.10
CA LEU A 115 -13.23 10.40 4.64
C LEU A 115 -14.65 10.14 4.13
N SER A 116 -15.37 9.20 4.73
CA SER A 116 -16.76 8.89 4.35
C SER A 116 -17.69 10.07 4.63
N LYS A 117 -17.55 10.72 5.79
CA LYS A 117 -18.29 11.95 6.13
C LYS A 117 -17.96 13.10 5.17
N ALA A 118 -16.70 13.26 4.82
CA ALA A 118 -16.22 14.33 3.93
C ALA A 118 -16.36 14.01 2.44
N GLN A 119 -16.81 12.80 2.07
CA GLN A 119 -16.94 12.31 0.69
C GLN A 119 -15.63 12.45 -0.10
N VAL A 120 -14.48 12.15 0.53
CA VAL A 120 -13.16 12.19 -0.10
C VAL A 120 -12.79 10.80 -0.58
N PRO A 121 -12.43 10.60 -1.87
CA PRO A 121 -11.95 9.30 -2.37
C PRO A 121 -10.69 8.84 -1.62
N PHE A 122 -10.60 7.55 -1.35
CA PHE A 122 -9.46 6.92 -0.70
C PHE A 122 -8.92 5.79 -1.58
N ILE A 123 -7.75 6.00 -2.13
CA ILE A 123 -7.21 5.15 -3.19
C ILE A 123 -6.00 4.39 -2.70
N ALA A 124 -6.01 3.07 -2.92
CA ALA A 124 -4.94 2.14 -2.64
C ALA A 124 -4.43 2.19 -1.19
N PRO A 125 -5.31 2.05 -0.16
CA PRO A 125 -4.82 1.77 1.19
C PRO A 125 -3.97 0.49 1.16
N PHE A 126 -2.77 0.57 1.74
CA PHE A 126 -1.81 -0.54 1.80
C PHE A 126 -2.24 -1.53 2.89
N THR A 127 -3.36 -2.21 2.66
CA THR A 127 -3.93 -3.23 3.56
C THR A 127 -4.88 -4.16 2.81
N GLY A 128 -4.85 -5.45 3.20
CA GLY A 128 -5.75 -6.48 2.70
C GLY A 128 -6.99 -6.71 3.56
N ALA A 129 -7.24 -5.90 4.61
CA ALA A 129 -8.30 -6.14 5.58
C ALA A 129 -9.71 -6.03 4.98
N MET A 130 -10.58 -6.98 5.33
CA MET A 130 -11.98 -6.99 4.89
C MET A 130 -12.81 -5.82 5.46
N GLY A 131 -12.49 -5.32 6.65
CA GLY A 131 -13.20 -4.20 7.26
C GLY A 131 -13.15 -2.87 6.49
N LEU A 132 -12.29 -2.76 5.46
CA LEU A 132 -12.28 -1.63 4.52
C LEU A 132 -13.03 -1.95 3.21
N ARG A 133 -13.42 -3.21 2.99
CA ARG A 133 -14.08 -3.71 1.77
C ARG A 133 -15.55 -4.00 2.00
N GLU A 134 -15.88 -4.43 3.21
CA GLU A 134 -17.23 -4.81 3.61
C GLU A 134 -17.62 -4.10 4.92
N PRO A 135 -18.78 -3.38 4.93
CA PRO A 135 -19.66 -3.16 3.80
C PRO A 135 -19.02 -2.31 2.69
N PHE A 136 -19.47 -2.45 1.45
CA PHE A 136 -18.98 -1.68 0.31
C PHE A 136 -19.03 -0.16 0.58
N ASN A 137 -17.90 0.52 0.32
CA ASN A 137 -17.79 1.96 0.43
C ASN A 137 -17.33 2.55 -0.91
N LYS A 138 -18.19 3.36 -1.52
CA LYS A 138 -17.92 3.94 -2.85
C LYS A 138 -16.71 4.89 -2.89
N GLN A 139 -16.23 5.38 -1.77
CA GLN A 139 -15.04 6.22 -1.71
C GLN A 139 -13.74 5.42 -1.70
N VAL A 140 -13.75 4.11 -1.39
CA VAL A 140 -12.54 3.34 -1.15
C VAL A 140 -12.23 2.43 -2.34
N PHE A 141 -11.02 2.56 -2.89
CA PHE A 141 -10.53 1.75 -4.01
C PHE A 141 -9.31 0.95 -3.59
N HIS A 142 -9.37 -0.37 -3.69
CA HIS A 142 -8.31 -1.29 -3.32
C HIS A 142 -7.53 -1.76 -4.55
N LEU A 143 -6.20 -1.66 -4.50
CA LEU A 143 -5.35 -2.20 -5.55
C LEU A 143 -5.04 -3.68 -5.33
N ARG A 144 -4.73 -4.05 -4.11
CA ARG A 144 -4.25 -5.37 -3.68
C ARG A 144 -5.39 -6.37 -3.38
N ALA A 145 -5.07 -7.66 -3.42
CA ALA A 145 -5.90 -8.74 -2.90
C ALA A 145 -6.16 -8.59 -1.39
N SER A 146 -7.14 -9.33 -0.89
CA SER A 146 -7.45 -9.35 0.55
C SER A 146 -6.48 -10.25 1.34
N TYR A 147 -6.41 -10.05 2.66
CA TYR A 147 -5.71 -11.00 3.53
C TYR A 147 -6.34 -12.38 3.50
N ASN A 148 -7.65 -12.48 3.24
CA ASN A 148 -8.30 -13.78 3.05
C ASN A 148 -7.75 -14.52 1.83
N ASP A 149 -7.48 -13.81 0.71
CA ASP A 149 -6.87 -14.41 -0.48
C ASP A 149 -5.43 -14.85 -0.20
N GLU A 150 -4.64 -14.00 0.47
CA GLU A 150 -3.25 -14.30 0.82
C GLU A 150 -3.14 -15.50 1.75
N THR A 151 -3.91 -15.51 2.84
CA THR A 151 -3.88 -16.59 3.83
C THR A 151 -4.44 -17.90 3.28
N ALA A 152 -5.43 -17.85 2.38
CA ALA A 152 -5.93 -19.02 1.68
C ALA A 152 -4.83 -19.68 0.82
N LEU A 153 -4.01 -18.87 0.11
CA LEU A 153 -2.86 -19.40 -0.64
C LEU A 153 -1.81 -19.99 0.30
N ILE A 154 -1.46 -19.29 1.38
CA ILE A 154 -0.47 -19.76 2.38
C ILE A 154 -0.90 -21.10 2.99
N VAL A 155 -2.13 -21.19 3.50
CA VAL A 155 -2.66 -22.40 4.13
C VAL A 155 -2.71 -23.55 3.14
N ARG A 156 -3.17 -23.31 1.91
CA ARG A 156 -3.17 -24.30 0.83
C ARG A 156 -1.76 -24.83 0.55
N GLN A 157 -0.77 -23.94 0.45
CA GLN A 157 0.62 -24.32 0.21
C GLN A 157 1.18 -25.19 1.35
N LEU A 158 0.97 -24.76 2.60
CA LEU A 158 1.41 -25.50 3.77
C LEU A 158 0.79 -26.88 3.85
N THR A 159 -0.52 -26.99 3.68
CA THR A 159 -1.24 -28.26 3.76
C THR A 159 -0.91 -29.21 2.60
N ASN A 160 -0.65 -28.69 1.39
CA ASN A 160 -0.16 -29.48 0.25
C ASN A 160 1.24 -30.07 0.52
N LEU A 161 2.06 -29.39 1.32
CA LEU A 161 3.37 -29.90 1.77
C LEU A 161 3.25 -30.85 2.97
N GLY A 162 2.04 -31.14 3.45
CA GLY A 162 1.80 -31.98 4.63
C GLY A 162 1.97 -31.26 5.97
N LEU A 163 2.24 -29.95 5.96
CA LEU A 163 2.45 -29.13 7.16
C LEU A 163 1.09 -28.66 7.69
N LYS A 164 0.53 -29.41 8.64
CA LYS A 164 -0.84 -29.18 9.14
C LYS A 164 -0.90 -28.53 10.51
N LYS A 165 0.18 -28.58 11.29
CA LYS A 165 0.28 -27.92 12.61
C LYS A 165 0.72 -26.47 12.40
N ILE A 166 -0.24 -25.60 12.11
CA ILE A 166 0.00 -24.19 11.77
C ILE A 166 -0.30 -23.33 13.00
N ALA A 167 0.68 -22.55 13.43
CA ALA A 167 0.51 -21.50 14.44
C ALA A 167 0.46 -20.11 13.80
N VAL A 168 -0.11 -19.16 14.53
CA VAL A 168 -0.22 -17.77 14.06
C VAL A 168 0.44 -16.82 15.07
N PHE A 169 1.42 -16.06 14.60
CA PHE A 169 2.00 -14.92 15.29
C PHE A 169 1.46 -13.64 14.66
N TYR A 170 0.84 -12.76 15.45
CA TYR A 170 0.15 -11.60 14.89
C TYR A 170 0.25 -10.35 15.74
N GLN A 171 0.15 -9.18 15.10
CA GLN A 171 0.09 -7.88 15.76
C GLN A 171 -1.23 -7.75 16.55
N ASN A 172 -1.17 -7.27 17.79
CA ASN A 172 -2.32 -7.14 18.69
C ASN A 172 -3.19 -5.94 18.35
N ASP A 173 -3.74 -5.91 17.14
CA ASP A 173 -4.67 -4.88 16.67
C ASP A 173 -5.52 -5.38 15.47
N ALA A 174 -6.24 -4.44 14.84
CA ALA A 174 -7.11 -4.74 13.70
C ALA A 174 -6.38 -5.39 12.52
N TYR A 175 -5.08 -5.12 12.31
CA TYR A 175 -4.30 -5.76 11.25
C TYR A 175 -4.07 -7.24 11.55
N GLY A 176 -3.49 -7.52 12.72
CA GLY A 176 -3.22 -8.91 13.11
C GLY A 176 -4.50 -9.74 13.20
N LYS A 177 -5.58 -9.14 13.72
CA LYS A 177 -6.89 -9.79 13.78
C LYS A 177 -7.43 -10.13 12.38
N ALA A 178 -7.36 -9.22 11.43
CA ALA A 178 -7.81 -9.47 10.06
C ALA A 178 -7.04 -10.62 9.39
N GLY A 179 -5.73 -10.73 9.60
CA GLY A 179 -4.95 -11.84 9.09
C GLY A 179 -5.21 -13.16 9.82
N LEU A 180 -5.36 -13.14 11.16
CA LEU A 180 -5.75 -14.31 11.94
C LEU A 180 -7.10 -14.87 11.47
N ASP A 181 -8.10 -14.00 11.25
CA ASP A 181 -9.41 -14.39 10.75
C ASP A 181 -9.30 -15.06 9.38
N GLY A 182 -8.44 -14.54 8.49
CA GLY A 182 -8.17 -15.13 7.19
C GLY A 182 -7.51 -16.51 7.28
N VAL A 183 -6.50 -16.70 8.16
CA VAL A 183 -5.88 -18.01 8.41
C VAL A 183 -6.90 -18.99 8.97
N THR A 184 -7.70 -18.56 9.95
CA THR A 184 -8.73 -19.39 10.56
C THR A 184 -9.76 -19.83 9.54
N LEU A 185 -10.27 -18.88 8.73
CA LEU A 185 -11.22 -19.18 7.65
C LEU A 185 -10.66 -20.21 6.65
N ALA A 186 -9.38 -20.11 6.30
CA ALA A 186 -8.75 -21.04 5.38
C ALA A 186 -8.54 -22.44 6.00
N LEU A 187 -8.18 -22.53 7.28
CA LEU A 187 -8.02 -23.78 8.01
C LEU A 187 -9.36 -24.49 8.27
N ASP A 188 -10.40 -23.74 8.64
CA ASP A 188 -11.76 -24.27 8.91
C ASP A 188 -12.34 -24.99 7.68
N LYS A 189 -12.07 -24.50 6.46
CA LYS A 189 -12.44 -25.18 5.21
C LYS A 189 -11.82 -26.57 5.05
N LEU A 190 -10.74 -26.84 5.78
CA LEU A 190 -10.01 -28.11 5.77
C LEU A 190 -10.26 -28.93 7.05
N GLY A 191 -11.15 -28.48 7.94
CA GLY A 191 -11.40 -29.09 9.23
C GLY A 191 -10.23 -28.96 10.22
N LEU A 192 -9.35 -27.98 10.01
CA LEU A 192 -8.18 -27.69 10.84
C LEU A 192 -8.39 -26.41 11.65
N LYS A 193 -7.56 -26.19 12.67
CA LYS A 193 -7.49 -24.96 13.47
C LYS A 193 -6.03 -24.58 13.72
N PRO A 194 -5.74 -23.30 13.98
CA PRO A 194 -4.42 -22.91 14.46
C PRO A 194 -4.07 -23.68 15.74
N VAL A 195 -2.88 -24.32 15.78
CA VAL A 195 -2.44 -25.09 16.97
C VAL A 195 -1.97 -24.20 18.11
N ALA A 196 -1.57 -22.97 17.81
CA ALA A 196 -1.27 -21.93 18.79
C ALA A 196 -1.44 -20.54 18.15
N GLN A 197 -1.69 -19.55 19.00
CA GLN A 197 -1.80 -18.15 18.63
C GLN A 197 -1.07 -17.30 19.67
N ALA A 198 -0.31 -16.30 19.23
CA ALA A 198 0.34 -15.36 20.13
C ALA A 198 0.54 -14.00 19.45
N THR A 199 0.61 -12.95 20.26
CA THR A 199 0.62 -11.57 19.79
C THR A 199 1.93 -10.85 20.05
N VAL A 200 2.13 -9.76 19.33
CA VAL A 200 3.08 -8.69 19.61
C VAL A 200 2.35 -7.35 19.51
N GLU A 201 2.70 -6.40 20.35
CA GLU A 201 2.15 -5.05 20.25
C GLU A 201 2.66 -4.33 18.98
N ARG A 202 1.81 -3.46 18.40
CA ARG A 202 2.20 -2.65 17.25
C ARG A 202 3.46 -1.85 17.58
N ASN A 203 4.37 -1.73 16.59
CA ASN A 203 5.64 -1.05 16.73
C ASN A 203 6.60 -1.62 17.78
N SER A 204 6.32 -2.82 18.32
CA SER A 204 7.15 -3.52 19.31
C SER A 204 7.94 -4.67 18.69
N VAL A 205 9.06 -5.00 19.32
CA VAL A 205 9.87 -6.20 19.02
C VAL A 205 9.95 -7.14 20.24
N ASP A 206 9.14 -6.93 21.26
CA ASP A 206 9.04 -7.84 22.41
C ASP A 206 8.21 -9.07 22.05
N VAL A 207 8.90 -10.11 21.64
CA VAL A 207 8.32 -11.36 21.12
C VAL A 207 8.53 -12.55 22.04
N ALA A 208 9.18 -12.37 23.20
CA ALA A 208 9.60 -13.48 24.05
C ALA A 208 8.41 -14.35 24.55
N ALA A 209 7.30 -13.73 24.92
CA ALA A 209 6.09 -14.45 25.33
C ALA A 209 5.49 -15.24 24.17
N ALA A 210 5.42 -14.62 22.97
CA ALA A 210 4.90 -15.26 21.78
C ALA A 210 5.73 -16.48 21.35
N VAL A 211 7.05 -16.38 21.42
CA VAL A 211 7.97 -17.49 21.10
C VAL A 211 7.71 -18.67 22.05
N ARG A 212 7.64 -18.42 23.36
CA ARG A 212 7.33 -19.50 24.34
C ARG A 212 6.01 -20.18 24.04
N THR A 213 4.95 -19.41 23.84
CA THR A 213 3.60 -19.93 23.59
C THR A 213 3.55 -20.79 22.32
N ILE A 214 4.11 -20.30 21.23
CA ILE A 214 4.04 -20.98 19.93
C ILE A 214 4.96 -22.21 19.92
N ASN A 215 6.20 -22.10 20.40
CA ASN A 215 7.13 -23.23 20.41
C ASN A 215 6.65 -24.39 21.28
N ALA A 216 5.93 -24.12 22.39
CA ALA A 216 5.34 -25.17 23.22
C ALA A 216 4.31 -26.02 22.49
N ALA A 217 3.65 -25.50 21.47
CA ALA A 217 2.70 -26.25 20.63
C ALA A 217 3.40 -27.09 19.52
N ALA A 218 4.71 -26.97 19.37
CA ALA A 218 5.53 -27.65 18.35
C ALA A 218 4.88 -27.60 16.95
N PRO A 219 4.62 -26.40 16.37
CA PRO A 219 4.01 -26.28 15.06
C PRO A 219 4.99 -26.67 13.94
N ASP A 220 4.43 -27.09 12.78
CA ASP A 220 5.20 -27.33 11.54
C ASP A 220 5.57 -25.98 10.88
N ALA A 221 4.68 -24.98 11.01
CA ALA A 221 4.84 -23.68 10.41
C ALA A 221 4.22 -22.58 11.27
N VAL A 222 4.76 -21.35 11.14
CA VAL A 222 4.21 -20.14 11.74
C VAL A 222 3.83 -19.15 10.63
N VAL A 223 2.55 -18.77 10.58
CA VAL A 223 2.08 -17.67 9.76
C VAL A 223 2.20 -16.38 10.57
N GLN A 224 2.95 -15.43 10.04
CA GLN A 224 3.25 -14.15 10.69
C GLN A 224 2.44 -13.02 10.07
N ILE A 225 1.76 -12.25 10.91
CA ILE A 225 0.90 -11.12 10.53
C ILE A 225 1.31 -9.91 11.36
N SER A 226 2.48 -9.36 11.07
CA SER A 226 3.05 -8.17 11.70
C SER A 226 3.97 -7.44 10.73
N ALA A 227 4.51 -6.29 11.14
CA ALA A 227 5.49 -5.55 10.35
C ALA A 227 6.88 -6.22 10.42
N TYR A 228 7.75 -5.90 9.46
CA TYR A 228 9.04 -6.57 9.24
C TYR A 228 9.93 -6.65 10.50
N LYS A 229 10.04 -5.59 11.32
CA LYS A 229 10.88 -5.64 12.53
C LYS A 229 10.41 -6.64 13.56
N SER A 230 9.09 -6.68 13.81
CA SER A 230 8.49 -7.63 14.75
C SER A 230 8.61 -9.07 14.23
N CYS A 231 8.38 -9.27 12.91
CA CYS A 231 8.53 -10.58 12.28
C CYS A 231 9.97 -11.07 12.31
N ALA A 232 10.95 -10.20 12.03
CA ALA A 232 12.36 -10.54 12.10
C ALA A 232 12.80 -10.89 13.53
N ALA A 233 12.38 -10.11 14.52
CA ALA A 233 12.65 -10.38 15.93
C ALA A 233 12.09 -11.75 16.33
N TYR A 234 10.85 -12.06 15.90
CA TYR A 234 10.21 -13.35 16.18
C TYR A 234 10.98 -14.52 15.53
N ILE A 235 11.35 -14.41 14.25
CA ILE A 235 12.11 -15.45 13.54
C ILE A 235 13.43 -15.75 14.25
N ARG A 236 14.19 -14.72 14.61
CA ARG A 236 15.46 -14.88 15.33
C ARG A 236 15.27 -15.57 16.69
N ALA A 237 14.33 -15.06 17.49
CA ALA A 237 14.07 -15.60 18.80
C ALA A 237 13.51 -17.04 18.76
N ALA A 238 12.63 -17.34 17.82
CA ALA A 238 12.08 -18.70 17.66
C ALA A 238 13.16 -19.70 17.24
N ARG A 239 14.03 -19.36 16.27
CA ARG A 239 15.18 -20.19 15.87
C ARG A 239 16.17 -20.40 17.00
N ALA A 240 16.51 -19.34 17.75
CA ALA A 240 17.38 -19.45 18.92
C ALA A 240 16.78 -20.33 20.01
N ALA A 241 15.45 -20.42 20.11
CA ALA A 241 14.72 -21.31 21.00
C ALA A 241 14.48 -22.72 20.39
N GLY A 242 15.17 -23.08 19.29
CA GLY A 242 15.13 -24.42 18.69
C GLY A 242 13.96 -24.67 17.72
N PHE A 243 13.23 -23.64 17.28
CA PHE A 243 12.19 -23.83 16.26
C PHE A 243 12.80 -24.18 14.91
N GLY A 244 12.51 -25.38 14.42
CA GLY A 244 13.00 -25.92 13.14
C GLY A 244 11.99 -25.85 11.98
N GLY A 245 10.78 -25.33 12.22
CA GLY A 245 9.76 -25.22 11.20
C GLY A 245 9.96 -24.03 10.24
N THR A 246 8.96 -23.77 9.41
CA THR A 246 9.02 -22.71 8.40
C THR A 246 8.20 -21.49 8.79
N PHE A 247 8.56 -20.31 8.22
CA PHE A 247 7.87 -19.05 8.44
C PHE A 247 7.23 -18.56 7.15
N PHE A 248 5.94 -18.23 7.23
CA PHE A 248 5.18 -17.61 6.17
C PHE A 248 4.67 -16.23 6.64
N ASN A 249 4.67 -15.26 5.76
CA ASN A 249 4.25 -13.89 6.05
C ASN A 249 3.24 -13.42 5.02
N VAL A 250 2.29 -12.57 5.42
CA VAL A 250 1.46 -11.83 4.46
C VAL A 250 2.20 -10.62 3.92
N SER A 251 1.85 -10.17 2.73
CA SER A 251 2.57 -9.14 1.95
C SER A 251 2.83 -7.82 2.71
N PHE A 252 1.95 -7.48 3.66
CA PHE A 252 2.12 -6.27 4.49
C PHE A 252 3.42 -6.27 5.32
N VAL A 253 4.03 -7.42 5.54
CA VAL A 253 5.32 -7.48 6.26
C VAL A 253 6.37 -6.55 5.64
N GLY A 254 6.27 -6.28 4.33
CA GLY A 254 7.29 -5.53 3.59
C GLY A 254 8.47 -6.45 3.25
N THR A 255 8.36 -7.18 2.15
CA THR A 255 9.28 -8.26 1.78
C THR A 255 10.75 -7.84 1.74
N GLN A 256 11.06 -6.70 1.11
CA GLN A 256 12.44 -6.22 1.04
C GLN A 256 12.93 -5.74 2.40
N ALA A 257 12.09 -5.01 3.15
CA ALA A 257 12.44 -4.56 4.50
C ALA A 257 12.71 -5.74 5.45
N LEU A 258 11.94 -6.85 5.32
CA LEU A 258 12.18 -8.09 6.05
C LEU A 258 13.49 -8.76 5.61
N ALA A 259 13.77 -8.79 4.31
CA ALA A 259 15.02 -9.35 3.77
C ALA A 259 16.25 -8.58 4.26
N ASP A 260 16.18 -7.25 4.25
CA ASP A 260 17.25 -6.37 4.71
C ASP A 260 17.46 -6.51 6.23
N GLU A 261 16.38 -6.61 7.00
CA GLU A 261 16.42 -6.79 8.45
C GLU A 261 17.03 -8.15 8.85
N LEU A 262 16.68 -9.23 8.15
CA LEU A 262 17.13 -10.58 8.47
C LEU A 262 18.50 -10.94 7.89
N GLY A 263 18.88 -10.36 6.74
CA GLY A 263 20.07 -10.76 6.02
C GLY A 263 20.11 -12.27 5.77
N LYS A 264 21.19 -12.96 6.17
CA LYS A 264 21.36 -14.42 5.99
C LYS A 264 20.32 -15.24 6.73
N GLU A 265 19.79 -14.74 7.82
CA GLU A 265 18.75 -15.40 8.60
C GLU A 265 17.38 -15.43 7.87
N GLY A 266 17.23 -14.67 6.79
CA GLY A 266 16.02 -14.69 5.95
C GLY A 266 15.87 -15.92 5.07
N ALA A 267 16.90 -16.75 4.89
CA ALA A 267 16.85 -17.90 4.02
C ALA A 267 15.66 -18.83 4.33
N GLY A 268 14.84 -19.14 3.30
CA GLY A 268 13.68 -20.01 3.41
C GLY A 268 12.41 -19.36 4.00
N VAL A 269 12.44 -18.09 4.40
CA VAL A 269 11.24 -17.36 4.82
C VAL A 269 10.38 -17.05 3.60
N VAL A 270 9.09 -17.38 3.66
CA VAL A 270 8.14 -17.21 2.56
C VAL A 270 7.24 -16.01 2.82
N VAL A 271 6.93 -15.26 1.78
CA VAL A 271 6.04 -14.09 1.84
C VAL A 271 5.03 -14.16 0.69
N SER A 272 3.73 -13.97 0.97
CA SER A 272 2.74 -13.78 -0.08
C SER A 272 2.92 -12.40 -0.73
N GLN A 273 2.67 -12.32 -2.03
CA GLN A 273 2.78 -11.10 -2.82
C GLN A 273 1.46 -10.82 -3.51
N VAL A 274 1.07 -9.56 -3.50
CA VAL A 274 -0.19 -9.08 -4.11
C VAL A 274 0.06 -8.21 -5.34
N MET A 275 1.34 -8.04 -5.68
CA MET A 275 1.82 -7.36 -6.89
C MET A 275 2.72 -8.28 -7.70
N PRO A 276 2.81 -8.11 -9.02
CA PRO A 276 3.76 -8.87 -9.82
C PRO A 276 5.20 -8.56 -9.40
N SER A 277 6.07 -9.57 -9.55
CA SER A 277 7.48 -9.45 -9.17
C SER A 277 8.16 -8.25 -9.84
N PRO A 278 8.78 -7.34 -9.07
CA PRO A 278 9.55 -6.23 -9.60
C PRO A 278 10.94 -6.66 -10.10
N TYR A 279 11.35 -7.89 -9.81
CA TYR A 279 12.72 -8.38 -10.07
C TYR A 279 12.84 -9.10 -11.41
N TYR A 280 11.73 -9.63 -11.94
CA TYR A 280 11.72 -10.39 -13.19
C TYR A 280 11.03 -9.61 -14.31
N PRO A 281 11.74 -9.24 -15.38
CA PRO A 281 11.19 -8.41 -16.45
C PRO A 281 10.27 -9.16 -17.44
N ALA A 282 9.69 -10.29 -17.01
CA ALA A 282 8.79 -11.08 -17.85
C ALA A 282 7.52 -10.31 -18.25
N ARG A 283 6.93 -9.57 -17.31
CA ARG A 283 5.75 -8.74 -17.56
C ARG A 283 6.17 -7.34 -18.04
N GLN A 284 5.37 -6.71 -18.89
CA GLN A 284 5.62 -5.34 -19.34
C GLN A 284 5.72 -4.36 -18.17
N ILE A 285 4.82 -4.46 -17.18
CA ILE A 285 4.85 -3.58 -16.00
C ILE A 285 6.16 -3.68 -15.22
N ALA A 286 6.75 -4.86 -15.12
CA ALA A 286 8.04 -5.05 -14.44
C ALA A 286 9.18 -4.36 -15.21
N ARG A 287 9.16 -4.39 -16.55
CA ARG A 287 10.13 -3.66 -17.39
C ARG A 287 9.97 -2.15 -17.26
N GLU A 288 8.73 -1.64 -17.38
CA GLU A 288 8.43 -0.21 -17.20
C GLU A 288 8.89 0.30 -15.84
N PHE A 289 8.61 -0.45 -14.79
CA PHE A 289 9.01 -0.13 -13.43
C PHE A 289 10.54 -0.15 -13.25
N ALA A 290 11.22 -1.19 -13.76
CA ALA A 290 12.69 -1.29 -13.71
C ALA A 290 13.35 -0.12 -14.44
N ASP A 291 12.80 0.31 -15.58
CA ASP A 291 13.27 1.48 -16.32
C ASP A 291 13.09 2.78 -15.54
N ALA A 292 11.94 2.93 -14.85
CA ALA A 292 11.68 4.09 -14.00
C ALA A 292 12.64 4.14 -12.80
N VAL A 293 12.86 3.00 -12.13
CA VAL A 293 13.83 2.86 -11.02
C VAL A 293 15.25 3.23 -11.49
N ARG A 294 15.68 2.68 -12.64
CA ARG A 294 17.01 2.97 -13.20
C ARG A 294 17.20 4.46 -13.52
N LYS A 295 16.18 5.11 -14.08
CA LYS A 295 16.23 6.55 -14.38
C LYS A 295 16.30 7.41 -13.13
N ALA A 296 15.59 7.04 -12.07
CA ALA A 296 15.60 7.77 -10.81
C ALA A 296 16.93 7.61 -10.03
N GLY A 297 17.57 6.44 -10.10
CA GLY A 297 18.88 6.15 -9.53
C GLY A 297 18.96 6.05 -7.99
N ASN A 298 17.89 6.40 -7.28
CA ASN A 298 17.83 6.45 -5.81
C ASN A 298 16.64 5.70 -5.21
N VAL A 299 15.98 4.86 -6.01
CA VAL A 299 14.85 4.03 -5.57
C VAL A 299 15.23 2.56 -5.73
N GLN A 300 14.98 1.77 -4.69
CA GLN A 300 15.16 0.31 -4.74
C GLN A 300 13.89 -0.35 -5.28
N ALA A 301 14.05 -1.22 -6.29
CA ALA A 301 12.96 -2.05 -6.79
C ALA A 301 12.55 -3.06 -5.72
N ASN A 302 11.29 -3.02 -5.30
CA ASN A 302 10.68 -3.98 -4.37
C ASN A 302 9.15 -4.02 -4.55
N PHE A 303 8.47 -4.96 -3.88
CA PHE A 303 7.02 -5.13 -4.01
C PHE A 303 6.23 -3.91 -3.50
N SER A 304 6.66 -3.28 -2.41
CA SER A 304 5.98 -2.09 -1.87
C SER A 304 6.08 -0.91 -2.84
N SER A 305 7.27 -0.69 -3.45
CA SER A 305 7.43 0.37 -4.45
C SER A 305 6.72 0.04 -5.77
N MET A 306 6.65 -1.24 -6.18
CA MET A 306 5.83 -1.67 -7.32
C MET A 306 4.34 -1.37 -7.07
N GLU A 307 3.84 -1.60 -5.85
CA GLU A 307 2.45 -1.30 -5.51
C GLU A 307 2.17 0.20 -5.55
N GLY A 308 3.06 1.03 -5.00
CA GLY A 308 2.94 2.49 -5.12
C GLY A 308 2.92 2.96 -6.58
N TYR A 309 3.78 2.39 -7.41
CA TYR A 309 3.84 2.68 -8.84
C TYR A 309 2.54 2.32 -9.57
N LEU A 310 1.99 1.12 -9.32
CA LEU A 310 0.71 0.67 -9.88
C LEU A 310 -0.47 1.48 -9.36
N ALA A 311 -0.47 1.86 -8.08
CA ALA A 311 -1.50 2.72 -7.50
C ALA A 311 -1.53 4.10 -8.20
N ALA A 312 -0.37 4.67 -8.46
CA ALA A 312 -0.24 5.93 -9.20
C ALA A 312 -0.70 5.80 -10.67
N LYS A 313 -0.45 4.64 -11.31
CA LYS A 313 -1.00 4.34 -12.65
C LYS A 313 -2.53 4.29 -12.63
N VAL A 314 -3.14 3.65 -11.62
CA VAL A 314 -4.61 3.58 -11.48
C VAL A 314 -5.21 4.98 -11.32
N VAL A 315 -4.63 5.82 -10.45
CA VAL A 315 -5.08 7.23 -10.31
C VAL A 315 -4.99 7.96 -11.64
N SER A 316 -3.87 7.85 -12.34
CA SER A 316 -3.65 8.53 -13.61
C SER A 316 -4.61 8.06 -14.70
N GLU A 317 -4.89 6.77 -14.77
CA GLU A 317 -5.86 6.20 -15.71
C GLU A 317 -7.28 6.66 -15.37
N GLY A 318 -7.66 6.65 -14.08
CA GLY A 318 -8.94 7.18 -13.62
C GLY A 318 -9.14 8.66 -14.00
N LEU A 319 -8.13 9.49 -13.80
CA LEU A 319 -8.17 10.91 -14.19
C LEU A 319 -8.34 11.08 -15.71
N LYS A 320 -7.60 10.31 -16.52
CA LYS A 320 -7.73 10.33 -17.99
C LYS A 320 -9.17 9.97 -18.41
N ARG A 321 -9.75 8.92 -17.83
CA ARG A 321 -11.11 8.47 -18.16
C ARG A 321 -12.20 9.41 -17.65
N ALA A 322 -11.94 10.12 -16.56
CA ALA A 322 -12.83 11.18 -16.08
C ALA A 322 -12.99 12.31 -17.11
N GLY A 323 -11.97 12.56 -17.97
CA GLY A 323 -12.01 13.57 -19.01
C GLY A 323 -12.30 14.96 -18.44
N THR A 324 -13.33 15.64 -18.92
CA THR A 324 -13.72 16.98 -18.45
C THR A 324 -14.17 17.00 -16.98
N ARG A 325 -14.57 15.85 -16.41
CA ARG A 325 -14.99 15.71 -15.00
C ARG A 325 -13.81 15.50 -14.02
N MET A 326 -12.57 15.40 -14.50
CA MET A 326 -11.37 15.15 -13.69
C MET A 326 -11.12 16.20 -12.58
N ASN A 327 -11.85 17.30 -12.60
CA ASN A 327 -11.74 18.37 -11.60
C ASN A 327 -12.63 18.13 -10.36
N SER A 328 -13.42 17.05 -10.32
CA SER A 328 -14.27 16.68 -9.20
C SER A 328 -13.90 15.31 -8.64
N ARG A 329 -14.08 15.13 -7.33
CA ARG A 329 -13.89 13.85 -6.63
C ARG A 329 -14.79 12.76 -7.22
N GLU A 330 -16.03 13.08 -7.52
CA GLU A 330 -16.97 12.16 -8.18
C GLU A 330 -16.49 11.77 -9.58
N GLY A 331 -15.91 12.71 -10.34
CA GLY A 331 -15.31 12.42 -11.64
C GLY A 331 -14.15 11.45 -11.55
N LEU A 332 -13.31 11.54 -10.51
CA LEU A 332 -12.24 10.57 -10.27
C LEU A 332 -12.81 9.18 -9.95
N ILE A 333 -13.83 9.09 -9.07
CA ILE A 333 -14.51 7.84 -8.72
C ILE A 333 -15.02 7.18 -10.00
N GLN A 334 -15.85 7.88 -10.77
CA GLN A 334 -16.40 7.37 -12.03
C GLN A 334 -15.32 7.04 -13.06
N GLY A 335 -14.22 7.79 -13.08
CA GLY A 335 -13.08 7.52 -13.95
C GLY A 335 -12.36 6.24 -13.59
N ILE A 336 -12.18 5.94 -12.28
CA ILE A 336 -11.59 4.66 -11.85
C ILE A 336 -12.56 3.50 -12.12
N GLU A 337 -13.85 3.65 -11.83
CA GLU A 337 -14.88 2.66 -12.17
C GLU A 337 -14.91 2.34 -13.68
N ALA A 338 -14.72 3.37 -14.52
CA ALA A 338 -14.67 3.24 -15.98
C ALA A 338 -13.39 2.56 -16.51
N ILE A 339 -12.38 2.27 -15.66
CA ILE A 339 -11.23 1.44 -16.06
C ILE A 339 -11.74 0.06 -16.50
N GLY A 340 -12.76 -0.46 -15.79
CA GLY A 340 -13.33 -1.77 -16.10
C GLY A 340 -12.29 -2.88 -15.94
N SER A 341 -12.38 -3.91 -16.77
CA SER A 341 -11.38 -4.97 -16.85
C SER A 341 -10.27 -4.58 -17.83
N GLN A 342 -9.09 -4.29 -17.31
CA GLN A 342 -7.94 -3.81 -18.10
C GLN A 342 -6.63 -4.41 -17.61
N SER A 343 -5.71 -4.63 -18.55
CA SER A 343 -4.33 -4.98 -18.24
C SER A 343 -3.45 -3.73 -18.13
N LEU A 344 -2.87 -3.51 -16.96
CA LEU A 344 -1.85 -2.49 -16.75
C LEU A 344 -0.45 -3.12 -16.91
N GLY A 345 -0.04 -3.33 -18.15
CA GLY A 345 1.26 -3.94 -18.47
C GLY A 345 1.38 -5.40 -18.02
N GLY A 346 0.29 -6.18 -18.04
CA GLY A 346 0.23 -7.58 -17.60
C GLY A 346 -0.22 -7.76 -16.14
N PHE A 347 -0.52 -6.68 -15.40
CA PHE A 347 -1.28 -6.72 -14.15
C PHE A 347 -2.75 -6.43 -14.43
N GLN A 348 -3.61 -7.41 -14.21
CA GLN A 348 -5.04 -7.27 -14.47
C GLN A 348 -5.69 -6.50 -13.34
N VAL A 349 -6.45 -5.46 -13.71
CA VAL A 349 -7.32 -4.72 -12.81
C VAL A 349 -8.77 -4.82 -13.28
N ASN A 350 -9.71 -4.82 -12.34
CA ASN A 350 -11.13 -4.88 -12.65
C ASN A 350 -11.93 -4.00 -11.69
N PHE A 351 -12.32 -2.81 -12.16
CA PHE A 351 -13.15 -1.88 -11.40
C PHE A 351 -14.55 -1.73 -12.02
N SER A 352 -15.54 -1.47 -11.18
CA SER A 352 -16.89 -1.11 -11.62
C SER A 352 -17.59 -0.36 -10.49
N ALA A 353 -18.75 0.23 -10.75
CA ALA A 353 -19.56 0.91 -9.73
C ALA A 353 -19.96 0.00 -8.53
N GLY A 354 -19.95 -1.32 -8.71
CA GLY A 354 -20.23 -2.31 -7.65
C GLY A 354 -19.01 -3.05 -7.14
N ASN A 355 -17.83 -2.81 -7.70
CA ASN A 355 -16.56 -3.45 -7.30
C ASN A 355 -15.40 -2.47 -7.34
N HIS A 356 -14.87 -2.15 -6.18
CA HIS A 356 -13.70 -1.30 -6.03
C HIS A 356 -12.42 -2.07 -5.62
N VAL A 357 -12.39 -3.37 -5.86
CA VAL A 357 -11.19 -4.21 -5.68
C VAL A 357 -10.59 -4.53 -7.05
N ALA A 358 -9.41 -3.98 -7.32
CA ALA A 358 -8.75 -4.12 -8.62
C ALA A 358 -8.36 -5.57 -8.94
N SER A 359 -7.80 -6.29 -7.97
CA SER A 359 -7.18 -7.59 -8.24
C SER A 359 -7.28 -8.52 -7.04
N GLY A 360 -7.45 -9.79 -7.33
CA GLY A 360 -7.27 -10.93 -6.40
C GLY A 360 -5.95 -11.66 -6.63
N PHE A 361 -4.98 -11.03 -7.30
CA PHE A 361 -3.67 -11.63 -7.58
C PHE A 361 -2.90 -11.90 -6.30
N VAL A 362 -2.49 -13.14 -6.10
CA VAL A 362 -1.60 -13.57 -5.01
C VAL A 362 -0.61 -14.61 -5.54
N GLU A 363 0.66 -14.44 -5.24
CA GLU A 363 1.72 -15.42 -5.46
C GLU A 363 2.61 -15.56 -4.20
N LEU A 364 3.48 -16.54 -4.15
CA LEU A 364 4.45 -16.71 -3.06
C LEU A 364 5.84 -16.36 -3.54
N SER A 365 6.60 -15.72 -2.67
CA SER A 365 8.04 -15.49 -2.84
C SER A 365 8.81 -16.02 -1.64
N MET A 366 10.11 -16.26 -1.82
CA MET A 366 10.99 -16.77 -0.77
C MET A 366 12.26 -15.91 -0.68
N LEU A 367 12.66 -15.60 0.54
CA LEU A 367 13.94 -14.95 0.81
C LEU A 367 15.09 -15.94 0.66
N THR A 368 16.19 -15.52 0.05
CA THR A 368 17.33 -16.36 -0.28
C THR A 368 18.53 -16.21 0.68
N GLY A 369 18.41 -15.34 1.70
CA GLY A 369 19.47 -15.15 2.70
C GLY A 369 20.66 -14.31 2.22
N ASP A 370 20.66 -13.87 0.97
CA ASP A 370 21.62 -12.91 0.40
C ASP A 370 21.01 -11.54 0.15
N GLY A 371 19.87 -11.25 0.83
CA GLY A 371 19.07 -10.03 0.65
C GLY A 371 18.18 -10.03 -0.60
N ARG A 372 18.12 -11.14 -1.33
CA ARG A 372 17.31 -11.29 -2.54
C ARG A 372 15.99 -12.01 -2.27
N VAL A 373 15.08 -11.83 -3.21
CA VAL A 373 13.75 -12.44 -3.20
C VAL A 373 13.57 -13.22 -4.49
N ARG A 374 13.15 -14.49 -4.38
CA ARG A 374 12.74 -15.34 -5.51
C ARG A 374 11.22 -15.48 -5.55
N THR A 375 10.65 -15.37 -6.73
CA THR A 375 9.24 -15.63 -7.04
C THR A 375 9.12 -16.77 -8.02
#